data_411bbaeb656db8a9a3b8f5a482528e20
#
_entry.id   411bbaeb656db8a9a3b8f5a482528e20
#
_cell.length_a   1.000
_cell.length_b   1.000
_cell.length_c   1.000
_cell.angle_alpha   90.00
_cell.angle_beta   90.00
_cell.angle_gamma   90.00
#
_symmetry.space_group_name_H-M   'P 1'
#
loop_
_entity.id
_entity.type
_entity.pdbx_description
1 polymer ?
#
loop_
_entity_poly.entity_id
_entity_poly.type
_entity_poly.pdbx_seq_one_letter_code
_entity_poly.pdbx_strand_id
1 'polypeptide(L)'
;MRLFRRLKKGAGQRGLGVLEIAVSVAITSLIGLGAAAATVQVVTQTSRNSDYTTGVTQVLNAIHWMGRDALMAQTITPDGGGNGFPLDITWVEWDNTSHQVTYAADGTSLTRTHYVNSVEQDAMTVARYINWTSANTTVTQTSDNVVQMRITATVGSGSNAMSVTKLRNVIPRPGL
;
A
#
# COMPACT_ATOMS: atom_id res chain seq x y z
N MET A 1 -62.02 62.61 36.17
CA MET A 1 -61.43 61.79 35.05
C MET A 1 -59.96 61.64 35.35
N ARG A 2 -59.54 60.46 35.95
CA ARG A 2 -58.14 60.20 36.35
C ARG A 2 -57.55 59.15 35.43
N LEU A 3 -56.65 59.55 34.53
CA LEU A 3 -55.92 58.70 33.63
C LEU A 3 -54.84 57.98 34.43
N PHE A 4 -55.01 56.67 34.63
CA PHE A 4 -53.92 55.79 35.16
C PHE A 4 -52.92 55.48 34.05
N ARG A 5 -51.81 56.15 34.11
CA ARG A 5 -50.58 55.85 33.27
C ARG A 5 -49.93 54.62 33.84
N ARG A 6 -50.19 53.43 33.27
CA ARG A 6 -49.41 52.22 33.58
C ARG A 6 -48.01 52.38 33.02
N LEU A 7 -47.06 52.59 33.90
CA LEU A 7 -45.65 52.46 33.61
C LEU A 7 -45.35 50.98 33.31
N LYS A 8 -45.08 50.68 32.08
CA LYS A 8 -44.52 49.38 31.65
C LYS A 8 -43.14 49.22 32.28
N LYS A 9 -43.00 48.41 33.35
CA LYS A 9 -41.72 47.98 33.88
C LYS A 9 -40.93 47.31 32.77
N GLY A 10 -39.88 47.97 32.25
CA GLY A 10 -38.96 47.38 31.33
C GLY A 10 -38.31 46.17 32.00
N ALA A 11 -38.47 45.01 31.42
CA ALA A 11 -37.74 43.82 31.80
C ALA A 11 -36.25 44.15 31.70
N GLY A 12 -35.60 44.28 32.84
CA GLY A 12 -34.17 44.57 32.91
C GLY A 12 -33.43 43.53 32.13
N GLN A 13 -32.70 43.96 31.11
CA GLN A 13 -31.66 43.11 30.48
C GLN A 13 -30.70 42.72 31.58
N ARG A 14 -30.82 41.50 32.11
CA ARG A 14 -29.80 40.89 32.95
C ARG A 14 -28.58 40.71 32.08
N GLY A 15 -27.57 41.54 32.25
CA GLY A 15 -26.29 41.30 31.60
C GLY A 15 -25.75 39.92 31.95
N LEU A 16 -25.17 39.26 30.99
CA LEU A 16 -24.49 37.97 31.18
C LEU A 16 -23.52 38.08 32.35
N GLY A 17 -23.71 37.28 33.39
CA GLY A 17 -22.83 37.28 34.54
C GLY A 17 -21.45 36.74 34.14
N VAL A 18 -20.38 37.20 34.79
CA VAL A 18 -19.01 36.75 34.55
C VAL A 18 -18.91 35.21 34.62
N LEU A 19 -19.70 34.57 35.49
CA LEU A 19 -19.77 33.12 35.62
C LEU A 19 -20.34 32.48 34.36
N GLU A 20 -21.33 33.05 33.74
CA GLU A 20 -22.00 32.53 32.55
C GLU A 20 -21.05 32.59 31.32
N ILE A 21 -20.28 33.68 31.22
CA ILE A 21 -19.23 33.82 30.21
C ILE A 21 -18.13 32.77 30.44
N ALA A 22 -17.67 32.60 31.69
CA ALA A 22 -16.64 31.62 32.02
C ALA A 22 -17.05 30.19 31.70
N VAL A 23 -18.31 29.80 32.00
CA VAL A 23 -18.86 28.49 31.69
C VAL A 23 -19.00 28.31 30.16
N SER A 24 -19.46 29.31 29.44
CA SER A 24 -19.62 29.26 27.97
C SER A 24 -18.24 29.10 27.30
N VAL A 25 -17.22 29.78 27.73
CA VAL A 25 -15.85 29.66 27.22
C VAL A 25 -15.28 28.25 27.52
N ALA A 26 -15.51 27.73 28.73
CA ALA A 26 -15.06 26.39 29.10
C ALA A 26 -15.70 25.32 28.22
N ILE A 27 -17.02 25.36 27.98
CA ILE A 27 -17.74 24.43 27.14
C ILE A 27 -17.27 24.54 25.68
N THR A 28 -17.15 25.76 25.16
CA THR A 28 -16.68 25.99 23.78
C THR A 28 -15.25 25.45 23.58
N SER A 29 -14.37 25.63 24.57
CA SER A 29 -13.01 25.11 24.53
C SER A 29 -12.97 23.57 24.50
N LEU A 30 -13.81 22.91 25.31
CA LEU A 30 -13.91 21.44 25.30
C LEU A 30 -14.42 20.90 23.96
N ILE A 31 -15.43 21.53 23.38
CA ILE A 31 -15.95 21.17 22.05
C ILE A 31 -14.86 21.37 20.98
N GLY A 32 -14.14 22.51 21.04
CA GLY A 32 -13.07 22.82 20.10
C GLY A 32 -11.93 21.79 20.17
N LEU A 33 -11.51 21.40 21.36
CA LEU A 33 -10.49 20.36 21.56
C LEU A 33 -10.97 18.99 21.04
N GLY A 34 -12.20 18.63 21.33
CA GLY A 34 -12.80 17.38 20.82
C GLY A 34 -12.85 17.33 19.29
N ALA A 35 -13.29 18.42 18.65
CA ALA A 35 -13.32 18.53 17.21
C ALA A 35 -11.92 18.46 16.57
N ALA A 36 -10.93 19.14 17.16
CA ALA A 36 -9.54 19.10 16.70
C ALA A 36 -8.96 17.67 16.79
N ALA A 37 -9.17 16.98 17.92
CA ALA A 37 -8.73 15.60 18.10
C ALA A 37 -9.37 14.65 17.09
N ALA A 38 -10.67 14.76 16.84
CA ALA A 38 -11.39 13.97 15.85
C ALA A 38 -10.85 14.21 14.44
N THR A 39 -10.57 15.45 14.07
CA THR A 39 -9.99 15.81 12.76
C THR A 39 -8.63 15.15 12.56
N VAL A 40 -7.73 15.23 13.55
CA VAL A 40 -6.40 14.59 13.48
C VAL A 40 -6.54 13.08 13.30
N GLN A 41 -7.47 12.45 14.03
CA GLN A 41 -7.70 11.01 13.92
C GLN A 41 -8.20 10.62 12.52
N VAL A 42 -9.15 11.35 11.94
CA VAL A 42 -9.66 11.11 10.59
C VAL A 42 -8.56 11.25 9.55
N VAL A 43 -7.75 12.30 9.61
CA VAL A 43 -6.63 12.52 8.68
C VAL A 43 -5.61 11.38 8.77
N THR A 44 -5.23 10.98 9.98
CA THR A 44 -4.28 9.87 10.17
C THR A 44 -4.83 8.56 9.64
N GLN A 45 -6.11 8.27 9.87
CA GLN A 45 -6.75 7.04 9.38
C GLN A 45 -6.88 7.03 7.86
N THR A 46 -7.21 8.16 7.25
CA THR A 46 -7.28 8.30 5.79
C THR A 46 -5.90 8.07 5.15
N SER A 47 -4.84 8.63 5.72
CA SER A 47 -3.47 8.39 5.24
C SER A 47 -3.11 6.90 5.31
N ARG A 48 -3.35 6.24 6.44
CA ARG A 48 -3.08 4.80 6.60
C ARG A 48 -3.86 3.94 5.61
N ASN A 49 -5.13 4.26 5.35
CA ASN A 49 -5.95 3.55 4.36
C ASN A 49 -5.40 3.74 2.95
N SER A 50 -4.94 4.94 2.60
CA SER A 50 -4.29 5.23 1.32
C SER A 50 -3.00 4.43 1.16
N ASP A 51 -2.14 4.41 2.18
CA ASP A 51 -0.89 3.66 2.19
C ASP A 51 -1.13 2.15 2.07
N TYR A 52 -2.13 1.63 2.79
CA TYR A 52 -2.55 0.23 2.69
C TYR A 52 -3.03 -0.12 1.28
N THR A 53 -3.90 0.70 0.69
CA THR A 53 -4.41 0.49 -0.68
C THR A 53 -3.29 0.52 -1.71
N THR A 54 -2.36 1.46 -1.56
CA THR A 54 -1.14 1.54 -2.39
C THR A 54 -0.33 0.25 -2.25
N GLY A 55 -0.04 -0.19 -1.03
CA GLY A 55 0.70 -1.43 -0.77
C GLY A 55 0.04 -2.66 -1.40
N VAL A 56 -1.29 -2.80 -1.23
CA VAL A 56 -2.06 -3.89 -1.86
C VAL A 56 -1.92 -3.88 -3.37
N THR A 57 -2.08 -2.71 -4.00
CA THR A 57 -1.99 -2.57 -5.46
C THR A 57 -0.60 -2.96 -5.97
N GLN A 58 0.47 -2.50 -5.30
CA GLN A 58 1.84 -2.82 -5.71
C GLN A 58 2.14 -4.32 -5.61
N VAL A 59 1.74 -4.96 -4.52
CA VAL A 59 1.95 -6.40 -4.34
C VAL A 59 1.12 -7.21 -5.33
N LEU A 60 -0.13 -6.82 -5.59
CA LEU A 60 -0.97 -7.51 -6.58
C LEU A 60 -0.41 -7.38 -7.99
N ASN A 61 0.11 -6.21 -8.38
CA ASN A 61 0.78 -6.02 -9.66
C ASN A 61 2.01 -6.94 -9.79
N ALA A 62 2.88 -6.97 -8.79
CA ALA A 62 4.04 -7.85 -8.78
C ALA A 62 3.65 -9.33 -8.95
N ILE A 63 2.76 -9.82 -8.10
CA ILE A 63 2.27 -11.21 -8.13
C ILE A 63 1.56 -11.54 -9.44
N HIS A 64 0.82 -10.60 -10.01
CA HIS A 64 0.13 -10.79 -11.30
C HIS A 64 1.13 -11.00 -12.43
N TRP A 65 2.09 -10.09 -12.59
CA TRP A 65 3.10 -10.16 -13.64
C TRP A 65 3.99 -11.38 -13.50
N MET A 66 4.59 -11.57 -12.33
CA MET A 66 5.45 -12.74 -12.06
C MET A 66 4.69 -14.05 -12.24
N GLY A 67 3.44 -14.10 -11.75
CA GLY A 67 2.63 -15.31 -11.88
C GLY A 67 2.21 -15.61 -13.31
N ARG A 68 1.95 -14.61 -14.13
CA ARG A 68 1.64 -14.77 -15.55
C ARG A 68 2.84 -15.32 -16.33
N ASP A 69 4.01 -14.72 -16.12
CA ASP A 69 5.23 -15.14 -16.80
C ASP A 69 5.67 -16.53 -16.31
N ALA A 70 5.52 -16.82 -15.01
CA ALA A 70 5.82 -18.14 -14.45
C ALA A 70 4.92 -19.27 -14.98
N LEU A 71 3.67 -18.99 -15.35
CA LEU A 71 2.78 -19.99 -15.98
C LEU A 71 3.19 -20.34 -17.42
N MET A 72 3.90 -19.45 -18.11
CA MET A 72 4.46 -19.71 -19.45
C MET A 72 5.83 -20.39 -19.37
N ALA A 73 6.48 -20.30 -18.24
CA ALA A 73 7.86 -20.73 -18.04
C ALA A 73 8.05 -22.22 -18.24
N GLN A 74 9.11 -22.60 -18.91
CA GLN A 74 9.68 -23.97 -18.92
C GLN A 74 10.75 -24.08 -17.82
N THR A 75 11.47 -22.98 -17.54
CA THR A 75 12.47 -22.94 -16.47
C THR A 75 12.33 -21.65 -15.70
N ILE A 76 12.41 -21.74 -14.36
CA ILE A 76 12.46 -20.61 -13.44
C ILE A 76 13.71 -20.77 -12.59
N THR A 77 14.58 -19.79 -12.62
CA THR A 77 15.87 -19.79 -11.91
C THR A 77 15.89 -18.62 -10.92
N PRO A 78 15.55 -18.84 -9.65
CA PRO A 78 15.81 -17.86 -8.62
C PRO A 78 17.31 -17.73 -8.37
N ASP A 79 17.83 -16.50 -8.23
CA ASP A 79 19.22 -16.32 -7.83
C ASP A 79 19.45 -16.85 -6.40
N GLY A 80 20.60 -17.51 -6.20
CA GLY A 80 21.01 -18.06 -4.91
C GLY A 80 21.32 -17.00 -3.83
N GLY A 81 21.17 -15.72 -4.11
CA GLY A 81 21.54 -14.58 -3.26
C GLY A 81 20.64 -14.32 -2.04
N GLY A 82 19.83 -15.29 -1.62
CA GLY A 82 19.09 -15.26 -0.33
C GLY A 82 17.62 -14.86 -0.41
N ASN A 83 17.19 -14.08 -1.40
CA ASN A 83 15.78 -13.72 -1.61
C ASN A 83 15.22 -14.22 -2.95
N GLY A 84 16.05 -14.84 -3.79
CA GLY A 84 15.66 -15.36 -5.09
C GLY A 84 15.55 -14.33 -6.21
N PHE A 85 16.15 -13.14 -6.03
CA PHE A 85 16.24 -12.09 -7.04
C PHE A 85 17.73 -11.77 -7.32
N PRO A 86 18.09 -11.50 -8.60
CA PRO A 86 17.23 -11.52 -9.78
C PRO A 86 16.60 -12.88 -10.04
N LEU A 87 15.36 -12.86 -10.55
CA LEU A 87 14.62 -14.06 -10.93
C LEU A 87 14.54 -14.13 -12.44
N ASP A 88 15.12 -15.19 -13.01
CA ASP A 88 15.04 -15.46 -14.44
C ASP A 88 13.96 -16.50 -14.75
N ILE A 89 13.13 -16.17 -15.72
CA ILE A 89 12.03 -16.99 -16.22
C ILE A 89 12.23 -17.18 -17.72
N THR A 90 12.36 -18.42 -18.18
CA THR A 90 12.63 -18.71 -19.58
C THR A 90 11.65 -19.71 -20.18
N TRP A 91 11.34 -19.53 -21.46
CA TRP A 91 10.58 -20.48 -22.28
C TRP A 91 10.98 -20.35 -23.75
N VAL A 92 10.69 -21.39 -24.50
CA VAL A 92 10.88 -21.43 -25.95
C VAL A 92 9.54 -21.70 -26.61
N GLU A 93 9.22 -20.95 -27.64
CA GLU A 93 8.03 -21.16 -28.43
C GLU A 93 8.23 -22.29 -29.48
N TRP A 94 7.15 -22.72 -30.11
CA TRP A 94 7.19 -23.79 -31.10
C TRP A 94 8.02 -23.48 -32.36
N ASP A 95 8.24 -22.21 -32.66
CA ASP A 95 9.07 -21.69 -33.75
C ASP A 95 10.57 -21.54 -33.36
N ASN A 96 10.99 -22.04 -32.21
CA ASN A 96 12.28 -21.91 -31.58
C ASN A 96 12.63 -20.46 -31.14
N THR A 97 11.67 -19.57 -31.04
CA THR A 97 11.88 -18.25 -30.45
C THR A 97 12.09 -18.41 -28.95
N SER A 98 13.24 -17.96 -28.46
CA SER A 98 13.58 -18.00 -27.03
C SER A 98 13.15 -16.72 -26.35
N HIS A 99 12.49 -16.86 -25.23
CA HIS A 99 12.07 -15.76 -24.36
C HIS A 99 12.73 -15.87 -23.00
N GLN A 100 13.18 -14.75 -22.48
CA GLN A 100 13.66 -14.62 -21.11
C GLN A 100 13.04 -13.39 -20.48
N VAL A 101 12.56 -13.52 -19.27
CA VAL A 101 12.10 -12.42 -18.45
C VAL A 101 12.91 -12.39 -17.15
N THR A 102 13.55 -11.27 -16.89
CA THR A 102 14.32 -11.06 -15.67
C THR A 102 13.57 -10.07 -14.76
N TYR A 103 13.31 -10.50 -13.54
CA TYR A 103 12.80 -9.64 -12.48
C TYR A 103 13.95 -9.28 -11.54
N ALA A 104 14.20 -7.98 -11.38
CA ALA A 104 15.31 -7.48 -10.57
C ALA A 104 14.87 -6.38 -9.60
N ALA A 105 15.61 -6.24 -8.50
CA ALA A 105 15.48 -5.14 -7.56
C ALA A 105 16.16 -3.87 -8.11
N ASP A 106 15.45 -2.76 -8.08
CA ASP A 106 15.99 -1.42 -8.33
C ASP A 106 15.54 -0.48 -7.22
N GLY A 107 16.39 -0.26 -6.24
CA GLY A 107 16.05 0.43 -5.00
C GLY A 107 14.92 -0.28 -4.26
N THR A 108 13.75 0.36 -4.13
CA THR A 108 12.51 -0.25 -3.59
C THR A 108 11.56 -0.72 -4.69
N SER A 109 11.96 -0.68 -5.95
CA SER A 109 11.13 -1.07 -7.09
C SER A 109 11.46 -2.48 -7.57
N LEU A 110 10.48 -3.16 -8.13
CA LEU A 110 10.63 -4.39 -8.86
C LEU A 110 10.55 -4.05 -10.35
N THR A 111 11.63 -4.30 -11.08
CA THR A 111 11.69 -4.13 -12.53
C THR A 111 11.55 -5.46 -13.23
N ARG A 112 10.94 -5.44 -14.41
CA ARG A 112 10.78 -6.57 -15.33
C ARG A 112 11.43 -6.20 -16.65
N THR A 113 12.37 -7.00 -17.11
CA THR A 113 12.98 -6.85 -18.44
C THR A 113 12.67 -8.10 -19.25
N HIS A 114 12.18 -7.92 -20.47
CA HIS A 114 11.84 -9.01 -21.38
C HIS A 114 12.82 -9.04 -22.56
N TYR A 115 13.37 -10.21 -22.82
CA TYR A 115 14.27 -10.49 -23.93
C TYR A 115 13.64 -11.50 -24.88
N VAL A 116 13.86 -11.29 -26.19
CA VAL A 116 13.53 -12.24 -27.24
C VAL A 116 14.79 -12.55 -28.04
N ASN A 117 15.17 -13.82 -28.12
CA ASN A 117 16.44 -14.25 -28.73
C ASN A 117 17.64 -13.45 -28.20
N SER A 118 17.68 -13.22 -26.88
CA SER A 118 18.72 -12.44 -26.17
C SER A 118 18.75 -10.95 -26.50
N VAL A 119 17.75 -10.42 -27.22
CA VAL A 119 17.61 -8.98 -27.49
C VAL A 119 16.55 -8.39 -26.57
N GLU A 120 16.90 -7.35 -25.82
CA GLU A 120 15.95 -6.64 -24.97
C GLU A 120 14.83 -6.02 -25.79
N GLN A 121 13.60 -6.30 -25.42
CA GLN A 121 12.39 -5.79 -26.05
C GLN A 121 11.70 -4.72 -25.23
N ASP A 122 11.60 -4.95 -23.92
CA ASP A 122 10.84 -4.11 -23.02
C ASP A 122 11.40 -4.18 -21.60
N ALA A 123 11.48 -3.02 -20.95
CA ALA A 123 11.84 -2.90 -19.54
C ALA A 123 10.85 -1.98 -18.83
N MET A 124 10.25 -2.44 -17.74
CA MET A 124 9.24 -1.71 -17.01
C MET A 124 9.31 -1.91 -15.49
N THR A 125 8.93 -0.90 -14.75
CA THR A 125 8.69 -1.04 -13.30
C THR A 125 7.31 -1.68 -13.06
N VAL A 126 7.30 -2.84 -12.44
CA VAL A 126 6.08 -3.63 -12.17
C VAL A 126 5.45 -3.25 -10.84
N ALA A 127 6.28 -2.96 -9.85
CA ALA A 127 5.85 -2.59 -8.51
C ALA A 127 6.88 -1.68 -7.83
N ARG A 128 6.40 -0.92 -6.85
CA ARG A 128 7.22 -0.03 -6.00
C ARG A 128 7.00 -0.36 -4.53
N TYR A 129 7.83 0.23 -3.68
CA TYR A 129 7.76 0.04 -2.23
C TYR A 129 7.99 -1.41 -1.78
N ILE A 130 8.72 -2.20 -2.56
CA ILE A 130 9.03 -3.58 -2.22
C ILE A 130 10.06 -3.62 -1.09
N ASN A 131 9.78 -4.43 -0.09
CA ASN A 131 10.69 -4.69 1.02
C ASN A 131 11.56 -5.92 0.69
N TRP A 132 12.79 -5.70 0.29
CA TRP A 132 13.72 -6.71 -0.23
C TRP A 132 14.38 -7.59 0.84
N THR A 133 14.04 -7.45 2.11
CA THR A 133 14.58 -8.38 3.11
C THR A 133 14.06 -9.79 2.84
N SER A 134 14.91 -10.81 2.99
CA SER A 134 14.58 -12.22 2.70
C SER A 134 13.40 -12.76 3.52
N ALA A 135 13.13 -12.15 4.69
CA ALA A 135 11.95 -12.47 5.49
C ALA A 135 10.64 -11.96 4.87
N ASN A 136 10.70 -10.91 4.04
CA ASN A 136 9.53 -10.21 3.51
C ASN A 136 9.28 -10.52 2.03
N THR A 137 10.33 -10.49 1.21
CA THR A 137 10.22 -10.75 -0.22
C THR A 137 11.18 -11.86 -0.60
N THR A 138 10.64 -12.97 -1.10
CA THR A 138 11.44 -14.13 -1.50
C THR A 138 10.75 -14.93 -2.58
N VAL A 139 11.55 -15.52 -3.46
CA VAL A 139 11.13 -16.54 -4.42
C VAL A 139 11.96 -17.78 -4.18
N THR A 140 11.28 -18.90 -3.97
CA THR A 140 11.92 -20.21 -3.74
C THR A 140 11.28 -21.26 -4.62
N GLN A 141 12.08 -22.18 -5.13
CA GLN A 141 11.59 -23.37 -5.84
C GLN A 141 11.74 -24.57 -4.91
N THR A 142 10.67 -25.34 -4.79
CA THR A 142 10.65 -26.57 -4.00
C THR A 142 11.03 -27.78 -4.87
N SER A 143 11.33 -28.91 -4.22
CA SER A 143 11.64 -30.19 -4.91
C SER A 143 10.51 -30.67 -5.84
N ASP A 144 9.28 -30.25 -5.60
CA ASP A 144 8.09 -30.64 -6.38
C ASP A 144 7.86 -29.72 -7.59
N ASN A 145 8.86 -28.97 -8.00
CA ASN A 145 8.79 -27.98 -9.07
C ASN A 145 7.75 -26.87 -8.82
N VAL A 146 7.37 -26.64 -7.56
CA VAL A 146 6.51 -25.53 -7.15
C VAL A 146 7.35 -24.31 -6.86
N VAL A 147 7.05 -23.20 -7.51
CA VAL A 147 7.67 -21.90 -7.21
C VAL A 147 6.77 -21.15 -6.27
N GLN A 148 7.28 -20.90 -5.08
CA GLN A 148 6.62 -20.08 -4.07
C GLN A 148 7.15 -18.65 -4.14
N MET A 149 6.24 -17.71 -4.37
CA MET A 149 6.52 -16.28 -4.42
C MET A 149 5.89 -15.60 -3.21
N ARG A 150 6.70 -14.96 -2.38
CA ARG A 150 6.27 -14.06 -1.30
C ARG A 150 6.72 -12.66 -1.66
N ILE A 151 5.80 -11.73 -1.75
CA ILE A 151 6.09 -10.32 -2.04
C ILE A 151 5.47 -9.46 -0.95
N THR A 152 6.28 -8.56 -0.41
CA THR A 152 5.85 -7.58 0.59
C THR A 152 6.15 -6.18 0.10
N ALA A 153 5.15 -5.32 0.12
CA ALA A 153 5.33 -3.87 -0.05
C ALA A 153 5.17 -3.18 1.29
N THR A 154 6.03 -2.19 1.56
CA THR A 154 5.97 -1.34 2.76
C THR A 154 5.86 0.11 2.33
N VAL A 155 4.72 0.74 2.62
CA VAL A 155 4.39 2.12 2.26
C VAL A 155 4.33 2.98 3.52
N GLY A 156 4.77 4.23 3.43
CA GLY A 156 4.89 5.12 4.58
C GLY A 156 6.23 5.00 5.29
N SER A 157 6.36 5.66 6.44
CA SER A 157 7.60 5.69 7.21
C SER A 157 7.36 5.66 8.73
N GLY A 158 8.36 5.22 9.47
CA GLY A 158 8.32 5.16 10.94
C GLY A 158 7.18 4.30 11.48
N SER A 159 6.52 4.73 12.54
CA SER A 159 5.43 4.01 13.21
C SER A 159 4.13 3.93 12.39
N ASN A 160 4.03 4.67 11.31
CA ASN A 160 2.88 4.68 10.40
C ASN A 160 3.09 3.83 9.13
N ALA A 161 4.24 3.19 8.97
CA ALA A 161 4.50 2.33 7.84
C ALA A 161 3.51 1.16 7.79
N MET A 162 2.90 0.95 6.62
CA MET A 162 1.98 -0.15 6.36
C MET A 162 2.65 -1.18 5.47
N SER A 163 2.67 -2.43 5.94
CA SER A 163 3.23 -3.55 5.19
C SER A 163 2.13 -4.50 4.74
N VAL A 164 2.15 -4.85 3.47
CA VAL A 164 1.21 -5.81 2.85
C VAL A 164 2.01 -6.93 2.22
N THR A 165 1.69 -8.17 2.57
CA THR A 165 2.32 -9.37 2.03
C THR A 165 1.31 -10.22 1.27
N LYS A 166 1.71 -10.76 0.13
CA LYS A 166 0.99 -11.79 -0.61
C LYS A 166 1.90 -12.97 -0.94
N LEU A 167 1.30 -14.13 -0.93
CA LEU A 167 1.90 -15.41 -1.31
C LEU A 167 1.21 -15.95 -2.55
N ARG A 168 1.99 -16.54 -3.45
CA ARG A 168 1.48 -17.27 -4.59
C ARG A 168 2.38 -18.48 -4.86
N ASN A 169 1.76 -19.62 -5.09
CA ASN A 169 2.45 -20.80 -5.58
C ASN A 169 2.10 -20.97 -7.06
N VAL A 170 3.10 -21.26 -7.86
CA VAL A 170 2.96 -21.51 -9.29
C VAL A 170 3.70 -22.80 -9.64
N ILE A 171 3.10 -23.62 -10.48
CA ILE A 171 3.76 -24.77 -11.08
C ILE A 171 4.09 -24.37 -12.51
N PRO A 172 5.37 -24.26 -12.89
CA PRO A 172 5.79 -24.02 -14.26
C PRO A 172 5.29 -25.11 -15.21
N ARG A 173 5.19 -24.77 -16.48
CA ARG A 173 4.88 -25.76 -17.50
C ARG A 173 5.99 -26.83 -17.54
N PRO A 174 5.67 -28.13 -17.66
CA PRO A 174 6.70 -29.15 -17.90
C PRO A 174 7.52 -28.79 -19.13
N GLY A 175 8.83 -28.84 -19.03
CA GLY A 175 9.69 -28.70 -20.20
C GLY A 175 9.38 -29.81 -21.21
N LEU A 176 9.42 -29.50 -22.49
CA LEU A 176 9.34 -30.45 -23.57
C LEU A 176 10.60 -31.29 -23.65
#